data_304908be0606101ee5c56ea28cd85e3a
#
_entry.id   304908be0606101ee5c56ea28cd85e3a
#
_cell.length_a   1.000
_cell.length_b   1.000
_cell.length_c   1.000
_cell.angle_alpha   90.00
_cell.angle_beta   90.00
_cell.angle_gamma   90.00
#
_symmetry.space_group_name_H-M   'P 1'
#
loop_
_entity.id
_entity.type
_entity.pdbx_description
1 polymer ?
#
loop_
_entity_poly.entity_id
_entity_poly.type
_entity_poly.pdbx_seq_one_letter_code
_entity_poly.pdbx_strand_id
1 'polypeptide(L)'
;MKMHMPALIVLLLLSNSIVLSGQTGFVTIPAASYEIIDGITAIKTTVSVNEFLISKTEVTQQDFCKVMGFNPSYDKAGKKPVENVSWYQAIQYCNSKSIRDRLLPCYNLSTGRCDFSKNGYRLPTDSEWALASGYDPNLNAETLAKHVNIGSSNTKSIPRLTKSLRERGTKEVGSYPANKFGLYDMRGNVWEWCYDYYSPIQNYPIPLKNPHGPSYGLQRVIRGGSFISSVSRWRKSERSSLNPNHKSRFTGFRICRSADNRLSGEKNIDDENWFQPYNNVPEGFKDNIGELASPVIDPDGNAIKTVAQWTKQRELIKAKWAKLLGAPSILPPELNVKLVKTYQEEFYTGKIMLLQTEPDYWLKLFLMIPVEPIRKPTPVVIVPYYDVDVPAGKNMSGFNYQPPGVRSFAYLMAQQGYIAVAAKWFGKDYGEGPAEVVSNLKLKYPDCTGLGKWVWDAHRLVDFLFSMPQVDRQNIGIIGHSLGAKMALYAAAMDERITAVVFSEGGIGFAFSNYDDYWYFGDFLNDIDSSIDQQELLAILAPRPFLLIGGDEYDTNQSWYYINAAAKIYRLLRKPQNIGYFNHRTGHSPSPESVRLSIEWLNRFLK
;
A
#
# COMPACT_ATOMS: atom_id res chain seq x y z
N MET A 1 29.36 -40.45 63.62
CA MET A 1 29.29 -40.79 62.20
C MET A 1 28.90 -39.49 61.46
N LYS A 2 29.87 -38.79 60.91
CA LYS A 2 29.67 -37.51 60.22
C LYS A 2 29.56 -37.80 58.71
N MET A 3 28.41 -37.54 58.13
CA MET A 3 28.22 -37.61 56.69
C MET A 3 28.68 -36.31 56.04
N HIS A 4 29.64 -36.42 55.12
CA HIS A 4 30.09 -35.31 54.26
C HIS A 4 29.14 -35.19 53.08
N MET A 5 28.58 -34.01 52.84
CA MET A 5 27.96 -33.62 51.57
C MET A 5 29.04 -33.05 50.63
N PRO A 6 29.04 -33.39 49.34
CA PRO A 6 29.95 -32.76 48.38
C PRO A 6 29.39 -31.43 47.90
N ALA A 7 30.28 -30.45 47.83
CA ALA A 7 29.99 -29.11 47.29
C ALA A 7 29.73 -29.16 45.78
N LEU A 8 28.62 -28.57 45.36
CA LEU A 8 28.25 -28.37 43.95
C LEU A 8 29.03 -27.16 43.43
N ILE A 9 30.02 -27.40 42.57
CA ILE A 9 30.73 -26.32 41.86
C ILE A 9 29.85 -25.88 40.70
N VAL A 10 29.27 -24.68 40.76
CA VAL A 10 28.60 -24.01 39.66
C VAL A 10 29.68 -23.38 38.78
N LEU A 11 29.95 -24.00 37.63
CA LEU A 11 30.79 -23.40 36.59
C LEU A 11 29.99 -22.30 35.87
N LEU A 12 30.28 -21.04 36.20
CA LEU A 12 29.85 -19.91 35.38
C LEU A 12 30.67 -19.89 34.08
N LEU A 13 30.08 -20.34 33.01
CA LEU A 13 30.60 -20.09 31.68
C LEU A 13 30.39 -18.61 31.32
N LEU A 14 31.40 -17.82 31.59
CA LEU A 14 31.54 -16.48 31.01
C LEU A 14 31.81 -16.65 29.51
N SER A 15 30.80 -16.49 28.71
CA SER A 15 30.96 -16.31 27.28
C SER A 15 31.70 -14.98 27.06
N ASN A 16 32.97 -15.07 26.68
CA ASN A 16 33.73 -13.94 26.18
C ASN A 16 33.10 -13.46 24.86
N SER A 17 32.20 -12.50 24.97
CA SER A 17 31.77 -11.70 23.83
C SER A 17 32.96 -10.89 23.37
N ILE A 18 33.54 -11.23 22.22
CA ILE A 18 34.48 -10.39 21.50
C ILE A 18 33.75 -9.09 21.19
N VAL A 19 34.01 -8.06 21.96
CA VAL A 19 33.62 -6.69 21.68
C VAL A 19 34.38 -6.28 20.42
N LEU A 20 33.77 -6.42 19.27
CA LEU A 20 34.21 -5.73 18.06
C LEU A 20 34.29 -4.24 18.41
N SER A 21 35.45 -3.63 18.28
CA SER A 21 35.76 -2.24 18.59
C SER A 21 34.66 -1.33 18.05
N GLY A 22 33.91 -0.72 18.97
CA GLY A 22 32.70 0.02 18.65
C GLY A 22 32.99 1.16 17.68
N GLN A 23 32.21 1.24 16.61
CA GLN A 23 32.10 2.48 15.86
C GLN A 23 31.65 3.56 16.85
N THR A 24 32.54 4.53 17.11
CA THR A 24 32.24 5.67 17.98
C THR A 24 30.99 6.37 17.45
N GLY A 25 29.93 6.45 18.27
CA GLY A 25 28.67 7.11 17.90
C GLY A 25 27.44 6.23 17.75
N PHE A 26 27.56 4.89 17.89
CA PHE A 26 26.42 3.96 17.87
C PHE A 26 26.29 3.20 19.19
N VAL A 27 25.08 2.72 19.45
CA VAL A 27 24.74 1.81 20.56
C VAL A 27 24.08 0.57 19.99
N THR A 28 24.41 -0.59 20.53
CA THR A 28 23.72 -1.84 20.25
C THR A 28 22.47 -1.93 21.11
N ILE A 29 21.31 -2.08 20.50
CA ILE A 29 20.04 -2.37 21.17
C ILE A 29 19.83 -3.89 21.08
N PRO A 30 19.77 -4.59 22.22
CA PRO A 30 19.60 -6.04 22.22
C PRO A 30 18.22 -6.44 21.69
N ALA A 31 18.14 -7.64 21.13
CA ALA A 31 16.86 -8.21 20.71
C ALA A 31 15.88 -8.27 21.89
N ALA A 32 14.65 -7.82 21.67
CA ALA A 32 13.63 -7.81 22.70
C ALA A 32 12.23 -7.90 22.11
N SER A 33 11.27 -8.31 22.97
CA SER A 33 9.84 -8.27 22.67
C SER A 33 9.13 -7.33 23.63
N TYR A 34 8.12 -6.62 23.13
CA TYR A 34 7.26 -5.76 23.94
C TYR A 34 5.83 -5.78 23.43
N GLU A 35 4.89 -5.40 24.29
CA GLU A 35 3.48 -5.27 23.92
C GLU A 35 3.17 -3.87 23.43
N ILE A 36 2.42 -3.77 22.33
CA ILE A 36 1.72 -2.55 21.92
C ILE A 36 0.23 -2.72 22.16
N ILE A 37 -0.42 -1.64 22.57
CA ILE A 37 -1.87 -1.59 22.70
C ILE A 37 -2.36 -0.59 21.65
N ASP A 38 -3.19 -1.06 20.74
CA ASP A 38 -3.82 -0.16 19.76
C ASP A 38 -4.75 0.84 20.45
N GLY A 39 -4.55 2.12 20.18
CA GLY A 39 -5.30 3.19 20.84
C GLY A 39 -6.76 3.30 20.40
N ILE A 40 -7.16 2.63 19.33
CA ILE A 40 -8.50 2.65 18.75
C ILE A 40 -9.27 1.39 19.15
N THR A 41 -8.66 0.21 19.03
CA THR A 41 -9.32 -1.08 19.23
C THR A 41 -9.01 -1.73 20.57
N ALA A 42 -8.03 -1.18 21.32
CA ALA A 42 -7.51 -1.73 22.58
C ALA A 42 -6.93 -3.16 22.47
N ILE A 43 -6.69 -3.67 21.28
CA ILE A 43 -6.06 -4.98 21.07
C ILE A 43 -4.57 -4.89 21.43
N LYS A 44 -4.11 -5.89 22.18
CA LYS A 44 -2.70 -6.08 22.53
C LYS A 44 -2.01 -6.94 21.49
N THR A 45 -0.86 -6.49 21.02
CA THR A 45 -0.04 -7.25 20.05
C THR A 45 1.40 -7.30 20.54
N THR A 46 2.01 -8.47 20.52
CA THR A 46 3.43 -8.64 20.84
C THR A 46 4.28 -8.30 19.63
N VAL A 47 5.24 -7.40 19.81
CA VAL A 47 6.24 -7.03 18.80
C VAL A 47 7.59 -7.51 19.24
N SER A 48 8.28 -8.28 18.40
CA SER A 48 9.65 -8.72 18.58
C SER A 48 10.57 -8.01 17.62
N VAL A 49 11.68 -7.46 18.10
CA VAL A 49 12.68 -6.75 17.32
C VAL A 49 14.02 -7.43 17.53
N ASN A 50 14.74 -7.73 16.44
CA ASN A 50 16.10 -8.29 16.51
C ASN A 50 17.10 -7.24 17.01
N GLU A 51 18.30 -7.69 17.34
CA GLU A 51 19.40 -6.81 17.69
C GLU A 51 19.76 -5.87 16.53
N PHE A 52 20.00 -4.59 16.82
CA PHE A 52 20.41 -3.58 15.84
C PHE A 52 21.30 -2.50 16.47
N LEU A 53 22.06 -1.80 15.62
CA LEU A 53 22.82 -0.62 16.03
C LEU A 53 22.05 0.65 15.67
N ILE A 54 22.05 1.63 16.58
CA ILE A 54 21.40 2.92 16.36
C ILE A 54 22.34 4.06 16.79
N SER A 55 22.32 5.19 16.07
CA SER A 55 23.14 6.34 16.44
C SER A 55 22.72 6.91 17.80
N LYS A 56 23.71 7.29 18.63
CA LYS A 56 23.49 7.83 19.98
C LYS A 56 22.63 9.08 20.00
N THR A 57 22.74 9.88 18.94
CA THR A 57 22.03 11.16 18.77
C THR A 57 21.35 11.20 17.41
N GLU A 58 20.57 12.24 17.17
CA GLU A 58 20.14 12.63 15.82
C GLU A 58 21.38 12.92 14.95
N VAL A 59 21.23 12.86 13.62
CA VAL A 59 22.26 13.29 12.68
C VAL A 59 22.51 14.77 12.84
N THR A 60 23.77 15.16 13.06
CA THR A 60 24.13 16.58 13.21
C THR A 60 24.18 17.30 11.86
N GLN A 61 24.01 18.63 11.88
CA GLN A 61 24.17 19.45 10.69
C GLN A 61 25.57 19.30 10.05
N GLN A 62 26.60 19.18 10.89
CA GLN A 62 27.97 18.98 10.44
C GLN A 62 28.14 17.63 9.73
N ASP A 63 27.57 16.54 10.27
CA ASP A 63 27.64 15.22 9.65
C ASP A 63 26.81 15.14 8.37
N PHE A 64 25.64 15.75 8.37
CA PHE A 64 24.83 15.85 7.16
C PHE A 64 25.56 16.61 6.06
N CYS A 65 26.15 17.76 6.37
CA CYS A 65 26.90 18.57 5.42
C CYS A 65 28.12 17.82 4.85
N LYS A 66 28.87 17.09 5.71
CA LYS A 66 30.02 16.27 5.26
C LYS A 66 29.63 15.18 4.25
N VAL A 67 28.40 14.66 4.32
CA VAL A 67 27.94 13.57 3.45
C VAL A 67 27.23 14.12 2.21
N MET A 68 26.36 15.13 2.40
CA MET A 68 25.46 15.64 1.35
C MET A 68 25.99 16.89 0.62
N GLY A 69 27.03 17.55 1.14
CA GLY A 69 27.61 18.75 0.56
C GLY A 69 26.87 20.06 0.86
N PHE A 70 25.74 20.02 1.57
CA PHE A 70 24.96 21.21 1.92
C PHE A 70 24.30 21.06 3.31
N ASN A 71 23.85 22.17 3.89
CA ASN A 71 23.12 22.18 5.14
C ASN A 71 21.74 22.83 4.93
N PRO A 72 20.62 22.05 5.00
CA PRO A 72 19.26 22.54 4.76
C PRO A 72 18.65 23.25 5.96
N SER A 73 19.25 23.12 7.16
CA SER A 73 18.68 23.55 8.44
C SER A 73 18.40 25.04 8.47
N TYR A 74 17.32 25.41 9.14
CA TYR A 74 16.91 26.80 9.31
C TYR A 74 17.90 27.58 10.18
N ASP A 75 18.27 26.99 11.32
CA ASP A 75 19.19 27.61 12.28
C ASP A 75 20.55 26.92 12.21
N LYS A 76 21.53 27.59 11.57
CA LYS A 76 22.86 27.01 11.27
C LYS A 76 23.73 26.91 12.49
N ALA A 77 23.99 25.67 12.95
CA ALA A 77 24.96 25.36 13.99
C ALA A 77 25.39 23.88 13.92
N GLY A 78 26.65 23.63 13.66
CA GLY A 78 27.17 22.32 13.28
C GLY A 78 26.82 21.15 14.21
N LYS A 79 26.77 21.38 15.51
CA LYS A 79 26.45 20.35 16.52
C LYS A 79 24.96 20.18 16.82
N LYS A 80 24.10 21.03 16.27
CA LYS A 80 22.65 20.85 16.35
C LYS A 80 22.18 19.73 15.42
N PRO A 81 21.00 19.12 15.67
CA PRO A 81 20.44 18.16 14.73
C PRO A 81 20.20 18.82 13.37
N VAL A 82 20.41 18.09 12.30
CA VAL A 82 19.93 18.53 10.99
C VAL A 82 18.41 18.51 10.99
N GLU A 83 17.81 19.61 10.51
CA GLU A 83 16.36 19.73 10.36
C GLU A 83 16.02 20.33 8.99
N ASN A 84 14.74 20.49 8.68
CA ASN A 84 14.29 20.94 7.36
C ASN A 84 14.69 19.99 6.23
N VAL A 85 14.68 18.69 6.55
CA VAL A 85 14.98 17.58 5.65
C VAL A 85 13.73 16.77 5.37
N SER A 86 13.51 16.41 4.10
CA SER A 86 12.48 15.46 3.72
C SER A 86 12.90 14.02 4.06
N TRP A 87 11.93 13.10 4.09
CA TRP A 87 12.22 11.67 4.25
C TRP A 87 13.14 11.17 3.12
N TYR A 88 12.93 11.61 1.89
CA TYR A 88 13.78 11.25 0.76
C TYR A 88 15.23 11.74 0.93
N GLN A 89 15.44 12.95 1.45
CA GLN A 89 16.78 13.44 1.77
C GLN A 89 17.43 12.65 2.90
N ALA A 90 16.66 12.17 3.86
CA ALA A 90 17.16 11.33 4.94
C ALA A 90 17.63 9.95 4.43
N ILE A 91 16.87 9.29 3.54
CA ILE A 91 17.30 8.00 2.96
C ILE A 91 18.46 8.17 1.97
N GLN A 92 18.51 9.28 1.24
CA GLN A 92 19.65 9.62 0.40
C GLN A 92 20.93 9.79 1.24
N TYR A 93 20.83 10.48 2.38
CA TYR A 93 21.94 10.57 3.35
C TYR A 93 22.39 9.18 3.81
N CYS A 94 21.44 8.30 4.17
CA CYS A 94 21.77 6.93 4.60
C CYS A 94 22.58 6.18 3.54
N ASN A 95 22.15 6.23 2.28
CA ASN A 95 22.87 5.58 1.18
C ASN A 95 24.25 6.22 0.92
N SER A 96 24.33 7.54 0.87
CA SER A 96 25.59 8.26 0.64
C SER A 96 26.59 8.00 1.77
N LYS A 97 26.13 7.98 3.01
CA LYS A 97 26.97 7.63 4.17
C LYS A 97 27.41 6.16 4.11
N SER A 98 26.53 5.24 3.69
CA SER A 98 26.89 3.82 3.52
C SER A 98 28.00 3.64 2.52
N ILE A 99 27.91 4.28 1.34
CA ILE A 99 28.96 4.23 0.30
C ILE A 99 30.28 4.79 0.84
N ARG A 100 30.23 5.94 1.52
CA ARG A 100 31.40 6.58 2.12
C ARG A 100 32.09 5.68 3.15
N ASP A 101 31.32 4.96 3.94
CA ASP A 101 31.81 4.07 4.99
C ASP A 101 32.04 2.62 4.48
N ARG A 102 32.00 2.40 3.14
CA ARG A 102 32.21 1.12 2.45
C ARG A 102 31.21 0.04 2.84
N LEU A 103 29.97 0.43 3.13
CA LEU A 103 28.84 -0.46 3.40
C LEU A 103 27.92 -0.53 2.16
N LEU A 104 27.10 -1.58 2.09
CA LEU A 104 26.12 -1.77 1.01
C LEU A 104 24.90 -0.87 1.24
N PRO A 105 24.59 0.11 0.36
CA PRO A 105 23.43 0.97 0.50
C PRO A 105 22.14 0.16 0.57
N CYS A 106 21.26 0.50 1.53
CA CYS A 106 20.02 -0.24 1.78
C CYS A 106 18.86 0.21 0.89
N TYR A 107 18.83 1.48 0.47
CA TYR A 107 17.65 2.03 -0.21
C TYR A 107 17.77 1.99 -1.72
N ASN A 108 16.66 1.61 -2.38
CA ASN A 108 16.37 2.05 -3.72
C ASN A 108 15.76 3.46 -3.61
N LEU A 109 16.46 4.48 -4.10
CA LEU A 109 16.07 5.89 -3.90
C LEU A 109 14.82 6.28 -4.69
N SER A 110 14.53 5.63 -5.83
CA SER A 110 13.36 5.94 -6.63
C SER A 110 12.07 5.42 -6.01
N THR A 111 12.12 4.24 -5.38
CA THR A 111 10.95 3.61 -4.76
C THR A 111 10.86 3.88 -3.26
N GLY A 112 11.96 4.32 -2.64
CA GLY A 112 12.08 4.45 -1.18
C GLY A 112 12.10 3.11 -0.44
N ARG A 113 12.21 1.97 -1.14
CA ARG A 113 12.28 0.65 -0.51
C ARG A 113 13.65 0.41 0.13
N CYS A 114 13.64 -0.17 1.32
CA CYS A 114 14.82 -0.60 2.05
C CYS A 114 15.01 -2.11 1.91
N ASP A 115 16.21 -2.52 1.54
CA ASP A 115 16.66 -3.91 1.62
C ASP A 115 17.33 -4.12 2.98
N PHE A 116 16.60 -4.72 3.92
CA PHE A 116 17.04 -4.96 5.30
C PHE A 116 18.10 -6.07 5.42
N SER A 117 18.38 -6.82 4.34
CA SER A 117 19.46 -7.81 4.30
C SER A 117 20.84 -7.17 4.14
N LYS A 118 20.89 -5.89 3.73
CA LYS A 118 22.14 -5.13 3.56
C LYS A 118 22.63 -4.53 4.87
N ASN A 119 23.93 -4.32 4.95
CA ASN A 119 24.61 -3.84 6.16
C ASN A 119 24.79 -2.31 6.21
N GLY A 120 24.21 -1.58 5.27
CA GLY A 120 24.28 -0.13 5.23
C GLY A 120 23.45 0.59 6.27
N TYR A 121 23.59 1.91 6.31
CA TYR A 121 22.76 2.76 7.16
C TYR A 121 21.36 2.90 6.59
N ARG A 122 20.39 2.98 7.50
CA ARG A 122 18.98 3.21 7.21
C ARG A 122 18.30 4.00 8.32
N LEU A 123 17.09 4.45 8.09
CA LEU A 123 16.22 4.96 9.16
C LEU A 123 15.78 3.78 10.04
N PRO A 124 15.57 4.00 11.34
CA PRO A 124 14.97 2.99 12.20
C PRO A 124 13.53 2.72 11.74
N THR A 125 13.06 1.49 11.92
CA THR A 125 11.63 1.21 11.84
C THR A 125 10.92 1.85 13.03
N ASP A 126 9.61 2.02 12.94
CA ASP A 126 8.76 2.50 14.04
C ASP A 126 8.97 1.66 15.30
N SER A 127 9.05 0.34 15.15
CA SER A 127 9.24 -0.61 16.24
C SER A 127 10.66 -0.59 16.83
N GLU A 128 11.68 -0.43 15.99
CA GLU A 128 13.07 -0.25 16.47
C GLU A 128 13.22 1.04 17.25
N TRP A 129 12.63 2.13 16.73
CA TRP A 129 12.67 3.42 17.43
C TRP A 129 11.93 3.34 18.77
N ALA A 130 10.75 2.69 18.82
CA ALA A 130 9.98 2.52 20.04
C ALA A 130 10.75 1.72 21.10
N LEU A 131 11.39 0.60 20.72
CA LEU A 131 12.25 -0.18 21.62
C LEU A 131 13.43 0.66 22.13
N ALA A 132 14.14 1.34 21.23
CA ALA A 132 15.30 2.17 21.54
C ALA A 132 14.95 3.36 22.45
N SER A 133 13.73 3.90 22.37
CA SER A 133 13.27 5.01 23.21
C SER A 133 13.29 4.67 24.71
N GLY A 134 13.24 3.37 25.06
CA GLY A 134 13.30 2.91 26.44
C GLY A 134 12.14 3.44 27.28
N TYR A 135 10.91 3.37 26.73
CA TYR A 135 9.71 3.89 27.37
C TYR A 135 9.63 3.53 28.85
N ASP A 136 9.55 4.56 29.70
CA ASP A 136 9.29 4.43 31.13
C ASP A 136 7.93 5.06 31.44
N PRO A 137 6.92 4.26 31.82
CA PRO A 137 5.58 4.74 32.13
C PRO A 137 5.52 5.61 33.39
N ASN A 138 6.56 5.53 34.27
CA ASN A 138 6.63 6.23 35.56
C ASN A 138 7.27 7.62 35.45
N LEU A 139 7.81 7.99 34.30
CA LEU A 139 8.38 9.33 34.10
C LEU A 139 7.26 10.39 34.14
N ASN A 140 7.28 11.23 35.16
CA ASN A 140 6.32 12.30 35.30
C ASN A 140 6.67 13.52 34.40
N ALA A 141 5.66 14.32 34.09
CA ALA A 141 5.79 15.47 33.21
C ALA A 141 6.78 16.53 33.68
N GLU A 142 6.96 16.67 34.98
CA GLU A 142 7.86 17.67 35.58
C GLU A 142 9.33 17.24 35.45
N THR A 143 9.61 15.97 35.64
CA THR A 143 10.95 15.38 35.42
C THR A 143 11.32 15.45 33.92
N LEU A 144 10.36 15.16 33.02
CA LEU A 144 10.56 15.29 31.57
C LEU A 144 10.94 16.73 31.18
N ALA A 145 10.23 17.73 31.72
CA ALA A 145 10.45 19.14 31.32
C ALA A 145 11.89 19.63 31.68
N LYS A 146 12.53 19.02 32.66
CA LYS A 146 13.92 19.35 33.08
C LYS A 146 15.01 18.63 32.26
N HIS A 147 14.65 17.52 31.60
CA HIS A 147 15.61 16.62 30.96
C HIS A 147 15.47 16.50 29.46
N VAL A 148 14.60 17.30 28.82
CA VAL A 148 14.35 17.26 27.38
C VAL A 148 14.06 18.64 26.80
N ASN A 149 14.42 18.87 25.54
CA ASN A 149 14.11 20.11 24.82
C ASN A 149 12.68 20.06 24.26
N ILE A 150 11.68 20.48 25.05
CA ILE A 150 10.25 20.51 24.69
C ILE A 150 9.59 21.85 25.01
N GLY A 151 8.39 22.08 24.47
CA GLY A 151 7.58 23.25 24.78
C GLY A 151 7.03 23.25 26.22
N SER A 152 6.65 24.43 26.74
CA SER A 152 6.12 24.55 28.11
C SER A 152 4.71 23.95 28.25
N SER A 153 4.37 23.47 29.46
CA SER A 153 3.16 22.72 29.80
C SER A 153 1.84 23.53 29.81
N ASN A 154 1.84 24.86 29.64
CA ASN A 154 0.72 25.71 30.04
C ASN A 154 -0.09 26.36 28.91
N THR A 155 -0.04 25.87 27.67
CA THR A 155 -0.86 26.46 26.61
C THR A 155 -1.94 25.51 26.11
N LYS A 156 -3.19 25.78 26.52
CA LYS A 156 -4.42 25.13 26.00
C LYS A 156 -4.76 25.50 24.54
N SER A 157 -3.99 26.35 23.91
CA SER A 157 -4.12 26.78 22.51
C SER A 157 -2.75 26.76 21.84
N ILE A 158 -2.71 26.35 20.57
CA ILE A 158 -1.54 26.56 19.71
C ILE A 158 -1.37 28.07 19.60
N PRO A 159 -0.36 28.70 20.19
CA PRO A 159 -0.21 30.12 20.05
C PRO A 159 0.07 30.42 18.57
N ARG A 160 -0.60 31.41 17.98
CA ARG A 160 -0.03 32.09 16.81
C ARG A 160 1.46 32.27 17.07
N LEU A 161 2.30 31.96 16.07
CA LEU A 161 3.77 32.06 16.15
C LEU A 161 4.17 33.36 16.85
N THR A 162 4.26 33.34 18.16
CA THR A 162 4.63 34.48 18.98
C THR A 162 6.15 34.61 18.95
N LYS A 163 6.64 35.82 19.26
CA LYS A 163 8.07 36.14 19.35
C LYS A 163 8.83 35.08 20.18
N SER A 164 8.22 34.54 21.25
CA SER A 164 8.80 33.51 22.12
C SER A 164 9.03 32.14 21.42
N LEU A 165 8.26 31.79 20.37
CA LEU A 165 8.50 30.58 19.57
C LEU A 165 9.62 30.78 18.55
N ARG A 166 9.91 32.01 18.15
CA ARG A 166 11.06 32.35 17.29
C ARG A 166 12.37 32.25 18.04
N GLU A 167 12.35 32.50 19.35
CA GLU A 167 13.52 32.44 20.24
C GLU A 167 13.83 31.00 20.71
N ARG A 168 12.87 30.07 20.55
CA ARG A 168 13.08 28.63 20.83
C ARG A 168 13.59 27.95 19.58
N GLY A 169 14.56 27.07 19.76
CA GLY A 169 15.16 26.30 18.67
C GLY A 169 15.68 24.96 19.15
N THR A 170 16.25 24.24 18.24
CA THR A 170 16.99 23.01 18.54
C THR A 170 18.18 23.31 19.44
N LYS A 171 18.54 22.36 20.29
CA LYS A 171 19.78 22.37 21.09
C LYS A 171 20.83 21.49 20.42
N GLU A 172 22.09 21.65 20.80
CA GLU A 172 23.13 20.71 20.40
C GLU A 172 22.74 19.28 20.82
N VAL A 173 23.00 18.30 19.98
CA VAL A 173 22.68 16.91 20.29
C VAL A 173 23.44 16.45 21.54
N GLY A 174 22.80 15.63 22.36
CA GLY A 174 23.40 15.16 23.61
C GLY A 174 23.43 16.19 24.75
N SER A 175 22.67 17.29 24.63
CA SER A 175 22.61 18.32 25.69
C SER A 175 21.86 17.89 26.95
N TYR A 176 21.13 16.80 26.92
CA TYR A 176 20.33 16.24 28.00
C TYR A 176 20.79 14.83 28.35
N PRO A 177 20.44 14.30 29.55
CA PRO A 177 20.82 12.95 29.94
C PRO A 177 20.35 11.87 28.95
N ALA A 178 21.20 10.87 28.73
CA ALA A 178 20.86 9.70 27.93
C ALA A 178 19.80 8.83 28.64
N ASN A 179 19.04 8.08 27.85
CA ASN A 179 18.15 7.03 28.35
C ASN A 179 18.95 5.80 28.83
N LYS A 180 18.25 4.77 29.33
CA LYS A 180 18.85 3.53 29.84
C LYS A 180 19.75 2.78 28.84
N PHE A 181 19.60 3.04 27.53
CA PHE A 181 20.42 2.45 26.47
C PHE A 181 21.61 3.34 26.08
N GLY A 182 21.78 4.52 26.69
CA GLY A 182 22.83 5.48 26.33
C GLY A 182 22.47 6.33 25.08
N LEU A 183 21.18 6.45 24.74
CA LEU A 183 20.69 7.26 23.62
C LEU A 183 20.19 8.61 24.12
N TYR A 184 20.58 9.66 23.41
CA TYR A 184 20.24 11.05 23.70
C TYR A 184 19.07 11.50 22.81
N ASP A 185 18.35 12.51 23.28
CA ASP A 185 17.35 13.27 22.55
C ASP A 185 16.22 12.43 21.92
N MET A 186 15.99 11.20 22.48
CA MET A 186 14.85 10.35 22.06
C MET A 186 13.50 11.01 22.33
N ARG A 187 13.50 12.17 23.01
CA ARG A 187 12.30 12.96 23.31
C ARG A 187 12.61 14.44 23.15
N GLY A 188 11.83 15.14 22.31
CA GLY A 188 12.01 16.55 22.03
C GLY A 188 13.08 16.81 20.96
N ASN A 189 13.64 17.99 20.98
CA ASN A 189 14.59 18.53 20.03
C ASN A 189 14.01 18.58 18.60
N VAL A 190 14.05 17.49 17.81
CA VAL A 190 13.37 17.37 16.54
C VAL A 190 12.55 16.08 16.44
N TRP A 191 11.45 16.10 15.71
CA TRP A 191 10.79 14.89 15.23
C TRP A 191 11.75 14.09 14.38
N GLU A 192 11.75 12.76 14.51
CA GLU A 192 12.64 11.87 13.80
C GLU A 192 11.91 11.03 12.78
N TRP A 193 12.32 11.10 11.51
CA TRP A 193 11.82 10.22 10.46
C TRP A 193 12.11 8.77 10.77
N CYS A 194 11.08 7.91 10.65
CA CYS A 194 11.20 6.45 10.62
C CYS A 194 11.01 5.92 9.20
N TYR A 195 11.42 4.67 8.99
CA TYR A 195 11.23 3.99 7.70
C TYR A 195 9.77 3.79 7.35
N ASP A 196 8.95 3.43 8.34
CA ASP A 196 7.61 2.91 8.14
C ASP A 196 6.67 3.93 7.50
N TYR A 197 5.81 3.46 6.62
CA TYR A 197 4.60 4.19 6.31
C TYR A 197 3.67 4.23 7.53
N TYR A 198 2.94 5.32 7.67
CA TYR A 198 2.02 5.51 8.78
C TYR A 198 0.69 4.79 8.53
N SER A 199 0.27 4.01 9.51
CA SER A 199 -1.11 3.56 9.68
C SER A 199 -1.62 4.00 11.04
N PRO A 200 -2.83 4.56 11.16
CA PRO A 200 -3.44 4.89 12.45
C PRO A 200 -3.75 3.65 13.27
N ILE A 201 -3.96 2.50 12.62
CA ILE A 201 -4.26 1.21 13.23
C ILE A 201 -2.96 0.42 13.32
N GLN A 202 -2.53 0.09 14.52
CA GLN A 202 -1.37 -0.77 14.78
C GLN A 202 -1.79 -2.24 14.99
N ASN A 203 -3.03 -2.57 14.64
CA ASN A 203 -3.59 -3.89 14.85
C ASN A 203 -3.09 -4.89 13.81
N TYR A 204 -2.30 -5.79 14.31
CA TYR A 204 -2.01 -7.03 13.62
C TYR A 204 -2.49 -8.15 14.53
N PRO A 205 -3.35 -9.06 14.06
CA PRO A 205 -3.94 -10.12 14.89
C PRO A 205 -2.94 -11.22 15.31
N ILE A 206 -1.68 -11.08 14.93
CA ILE A 206 -0.59 -12.04 15.18
C ILE A 206 0.63 -11.32 15.75
N PRO A 207 1.48 -12.02 16.55
CA PRO A 207 2.77 -11.50 16.98
C PRO A 207 3.61 -11.06 15.79
N LEU A 208 4.18 -9.86 15.86
CA LEU A 208 4.98 -9.27 14.79
C LEU A 208 6.47 -9.46 15.07
N LYS A 209 7.19 -10.00 14.10
CA LYS A 209 8.65 -10.09 14.15
C LYS A 209 9.26 -9.07 13.19
N ASN A 210 10.11 -8.17 13.70
CA ASN A 210 10.76 -7.10 12.94
C ASN A 210 9.81 -6.34 11.99
N PRO A 211 8.69 -5.80 12.46
CA PRO A 211 7.73 -5.16 11.55
C PRO A 211 8.34 -3.91 10.90
N HIS A 212 8.05 -3.73 9.63
CA HIS A 212 8.50 -2.59 8.82
C HIS A 212 7.34 -1.64 8.46
N GLY A 213 6.23 -1.75 9.19
CA GLY A 213 5.00 -1.02 8.89
C GLY A 213 4.31 -1.48 7.60
N PRO A 214 3.30 -0.75 7.15
CA PRO A 214 2.63 -1.01 5.87
C PRO A 214 3.61 -0.96 4.70
N SER A 215 3.37 -1.79 3.69
CA SER A 215 4.22 -1.82 2.49
C SER A 215 4.10 -0.56 1.63
N TYR A 216 3.07 0.28 1.90
CA TYR A 216 2.83 1.55 1.23
C TYR A 216 2.06 2.52 2.17
N GLY A 217 2.04 3.81 1.84
CA GLY A 217 1.27 4.85 2.54
C GLY A 217 1.54 6.23 1.95
N LEU A 218 0.71 7.20 2.35
CA LEU A 218 0.85 8.60 1.93
C LEU A 218 1.77 9.39 2.84
N GLN A 219 1.98 8.88 4.06
CA GLN A 219 2.77 9.53 5.09
C GLN A 219 3.74 8.56 5.71
N ARG A 220 4.89 9.07 6.14
CA ARG A 220 5.89 8.32 6.89
C ARG A 220 5.76 8.60 8.39
N VAL A 221 6.06 7.61 9.20
CA VAL A 221 6.07 7.76 10.66
C VAL A 221 7.17 8.73 11.08
N ILE A 222 6.83 9.60 12.04
CA ILE A 222 7.77 10.41 12.78
C ILE A 222 7.60 10.15 14.28
N ARG A 223 8.71 10.20 15.01
CA ARG A 223 8.77 9.89 16.45
C ARG A 223 9.49 10.98 17.23
N GLY A 224 9.30 10.97 18.56
CA GLY A 224 10.09 11.71 19.53
C GLY A 224 9.56 13.10 19.90
N GLY A 225 8.73 13.72 19.06
CA GLY A 225 8.34 15.11 19.28
C GLY A 225 9.46 16.10 18.95
N SER A 226 9.22 17.38 19.16
CA SER A 226 10.20 18.43 18.91
C SER A 226 10.19 19.49 20.01
N PHE A 227 11.08 20.48 19.92
CA PHE A 227 11.21 21.58 20.90
C PHE A 227 9.94 22.44 21.06
N ILE A 228 8.91 22.24 20.23
CA ILE A 228 7.60 22.88 20.39
C ILE A 228 6.50 21.94 20.89
N SER A 229 6.79 20.65 21.03
CA SER A 229 5.80 19.67 21.48
C SER A 229 5.39 19.93 22.93
N SER A 230 4.08 19.78 23.22
CA SER A 230 3.55 20.01 24.58
C SER A 230 3.75 18.77 25.47
N VAL A 231 4.17 18.99 26.71
CA VAL A 231 4.34 17.91 27.73
C VAL A 231 3.04 17.13 27.96
N SER A 232 1.87 17.75 27.83
CA SER A 232 0.58 17.09 28.05
C SER A 232 0.24 16.02 27.02
N ARG A 233 0.84 16.06 25.84
CA ARG A 233 0.67 15.05 24.78
C ARG A 233 1.57 13.82 24.95
N TRP A 234 2.53 13.86 25.86
CA TRP A 234 3.58 12.85 26.06
C TRP A 234 3.14 11.58 26.79
N ARG A 235 1.90 11.51 27.26
CA ARG A 235 1.41 10.34 28.02
C ARG A 235 1.22 9.06 27.20
N LYS A 236 1.33 9.15 25.87
CA LYS A 236 1.31 8.00 24.97
C LYS A 236 2.43 8.23 23.96
N SER A 237 3.33 7.26 23.82
CA SER A 237 4.48 7.29 22.88
C SER A 237 4.18 8.15 21.66
N GLU A 238 4.77 9.37 21.57
CA GLU A 238 4.44 10.30 20.48
C GLU A 238 4.80 9.67 19.14
N ARG A 239 3.76 9.20 18.46
CA ARG A 239 3.78 8.69 17.13
C ARG A 239 2.91 9.60 16.28
N SER A 240 3.47 10.14 15.23
CA SER A 240 2.78 11.00 14.29
C SER A 240 3.25 10.68 12.88
N SER A 241 2.81 11.47 11.92
CA SER A 241 3.16 11.25 10.52
C SER A 241 3.24 12.55 9.73
N LEU A 242 4.05 12.52 8.67
CA LEU A 242 4.16 13.61 7.70
C LEU A 242 4.27 13.05 6.29
N ASN A 243 3.86 13.85 5.31
CA ASN A 243 4.16 13.55 3.91
C ASN A 243 5.68 13.43 3.71
N PRO A 244 6.19 12.42 2.99
CA PRO A 244 7.63 12.20 2.82
C PRO A 244 8.40 13.36 2.17
N ASN A 245 7.72 14.22 1.42
CA ASN A 245 8.30 15.45 0.84
C ASN A 245 8.31 16.63 1.81
N HIS A 246 7.61 16.52 2.96
CA HIS A 246 7.52 17.62 3.90
C HIS A 246 8.88 17.95 4.52
N LYS A 247 9.17 19.26 4.61
CA LYS A 247 10.36 19.79 5.24
C LYS A 247 9.93 20.79 6.31
N SER A 248 10.48 20.67 7.50
CA SER A 248 10.20 21.62 8.55
C SER A 248 11.37 21.75 9.52
N ARG A 249 11.49 22.93 10.15
CA ARG A 249 12.47 23.19 11.21
C ARG A 249 12.28 22.34 12.47
N PHE A 250 11.26 21.47 12.47
CA PHE A 250 10.92 20.60 13.61
C PHE A 250 11.24 19.13 13.33
N THR A 251 11.73 18.79 12.13
CA THR A 251 11.85 17.39 11.68
C THR A 251 13.26 17.13 11.15
N GLY A 252 13.92 16.19 11.78
CA GLY A 252 15.23 15.62 11.44
C GLY A 252 15.16 14.10 11.44
N PHE A 253 16.27 13.41 11.76
CA PHE A 253 16.33 11.95 11.80
C PHE A 253 17.57 11.46 12.53
N ARG A 254 17.52 10.20 12.97
CA ARG A 254 18.69 9.39 13.36
C ARG A 254 18.81 8.20 12.45
N ILE A 255 19.96 7.52 12.46
CA ILE A 255 20.25 6.38 11.63
C ILE A 255 20.51 5.11 12.44
N CYS A 256 20.22 3.98 11.84
CA CYS A 256 20.50 2.66 12.40
C CYS A 256 21.07 1.73 11.32
N ARG A 257 21.45 0.53 11.71
CA ARG A 257 21.82 -0.58 10.82
C ARG A 257 21.61 -1.92 11.51
N SER A 258 21.48 -2.99 10.75
CA SER A 258 21.41 -4.36 11.29
C SER A 258 22.72 -4.72 11.98
N ALA A 259 22.65 -5.41 13.13
CA ALA A 259 23.83 -5.82 13.90
C ALA A 259 24.57 -6.98 13.25
N ASP A 260 23.88 -7.87 12.56
CA ASP A 260 24.43 -9.09 11.97
C ASP A 260 24.49 -8.99 10.43
N ASN A 261 25.67 -9.33 9.87
CA ASN A 261 25.86 -9.50 8.43
C ASN A 261 25.27 -10.83 7.90
N ARG A 262 24.67 -11.64 8.76
CA ARG A 262 24.17 -12.98 8.49
C ARG A 262 22.65 -13.08 8.49
N LEU A 263 21.93 -12.06 8.07
CA LEU A 263 20.52 -12.25 7.71
C LEU A 263 20.45 -12.89 6.33
N SER A 264 21.04 -14.09 6.24
CA SER A 264 20.71 -15.04 5.22
C SER A 264 19.28 -15.53 5.44
N GLY A 265 18.40 -15.26 4.50
CA GLY A 265 17.31 -16.18 4.17
C GLY A 265 16.43 -16.66 5.32
N GLU A 266 15.90 -15.80 6.19
CA GLU A 266 14.60 -16.14 6.75
C GLU A 266 13.60 -16.14 5.58
N LYS A 267 13.34 -17.34 5.03
CA LYS A 267 12.16 -17.56 4.18
C LYS A 267 10.98 -17.02 4.96
N ASN A 268 10.32 -16.03 4.37
CA ASN A 268 9.05 -15.51 4.88
C ASN A 268 8.16 -16.70 5.28
N ILE A 269 7.51 -16.56 6.43
CA ILE A 269 6.41 -17.41 6.88
C ILE A 269 5.53 -17.70 5.67
N ASP A 270 5.35 -19.01 5.43
CA ASP A 270 4.48 -19.65 4.46
C ASP A 270 3.89 -18.70 3.41
N ASP A 271 4.64 -18.51 2.33
CA ASP A 271 4.32 -17.54 1.29
C ASP A 271 2.95 -17.80 0.64
N GLU A 272 2.43 -19.02 0.77
CA GLU A 272 1.15 -19.44 0.19
C GLU A 272 -0.07 -19.01 1.04
N ASN A 273 0.08 -18.82 2.36
CA ASN A 273 -1.04 -18.52 3.29
C ASN A 273 -1.06 -17.09 3.85
N TRP A 274 -0.28 -16.19 3.28
CA TRP A 274 -0.12 -14.82 3.77
C TRP A 274 -1.43 -14.02 3.92
N PHE A 275 -2.44 -14.31 3.08
CA PHE A 275 -3.73 -13.62 3.08
C PHE A 275 -4.74 -14.24 4.05
N GLN A 276 -4.51 -15.48 4.55
CA GLN A 276 -5.44 -16.16 5.44
C GLN A 276 -5.83 -15.35 6.69
N PRO A 277 -4.93 -14.58 7.35
CA PRO A 277 -5.30 -13.77 8.50
C PRO A 277 -6.35 -12.68 8.18
N TYR A 278 -6.47 -12.29 6.91
CA TYR A 278 -7.39 -11.26 6.43
C TYR A 278 -8.67 -11.84 5.83
N ASN A 279 -8.63 -13.12 5.42
CA ASN A 279 -9.72 -13.83 4.72
C ASN A 279 -10.66 -14.52 5.73
N ASN A 280 -11.20 -13.74 6.67
CA ASN A 280 -12.02 -14.27 7.77
C ASN A 280 -13.48 -14.38 7.36
N VAL A 281 -13.89 -15.58 6.93
CA VAL A 281 -15.30 -15.87 6.61
C VAL A 281 -16.13 -15.88 7.91
N PRO A 282 -17.15 -15.04 8.04
CA PRO A 282 -18.05 -15.11 9.19
C PRO A 282 -18.77 -16.48 9.23
N GLU A 283 -19.04 -17.00 10.43
CA GLU A 283 -19.56 -18.37 10.62
C GLU A 283 -20.82 -18.66 9.80
N GLY A 284 -21.79 -17.74 9.74
CA GLY A 284 -23.03 -17.90 8.96
C GLY A 284 -22.83 -17.89 7.43
N PHE A 285 -21.63 -17.56 6.95
CA PHE A 285 -21.32 -17.49 5.52
C PHE A 285 -20.37 -18.60 5.05
N LYS A 286 -19.86 -19.43 5.95
CA LYS A 286 -18.92 -20.48 5.61
C LYS A 286 -19.54 -21.48 4.64
N ASP A 287 -18.91 -21.64 3.45
CA ASP A 287 -19.37 -22.48 2.32
C ASP A 287 -20.80 -22.18 1.81
N ASN A 288 -21.43 -21.12 2.32
CA ASN A 288 -22.75 -20.69 1.92
C ASN A 288 -22.65 -19.83 0.66
N ILE A 289 -23.49 -20.14 -0.35
CA ILE A 289 -23.58 -19.39 -1.62
C ILE A 289 -24.91 -18.65 -1.78
N GLY A 290 -25.74 -18.64 -0.73
CA GLY A 290 -27.09 -18.07 -0.79
C GLY A 290 -27.95 -18.73 -1.87
N GLU A 291 -28.66 -17.92 -2.63
CA GLU A 291 -29.51 -18.35 -3.74
C GLU A 291 -28.76 -18.40 -5.09
N LEU A 292 -27.44 -18.13 -5.11
CA LEU A 292 -26.67 -18.10 -6.34
C LEU A 292 -26.58 -19.47 -7.01
N ALA A 293 -26.70 -19.49 -8.33
CA ALA A 293 -26.42 -20.69 -9.12
C ALA A 293 -24.96 -21.12 -8.92
N SER A 294 -24.75 -22.40 -8.63
CA SER A 294 -23.42 -22.93 -8.39
C SER A 294 -22.65 -23.12 -9.71
N PRO A 295 -21.48 -22.50 -9.92
CA PRO A 295 -20.72 -22.64 -11.16
C PRO A 295 -20.14 -24.06 -11.38
N VAL A 296 -20.19 -24.95 -10.36
CA VAL A 296 -19.80 -26.36 -10.48
C VAL A 296 -20.98 -27.27 -10.82
N ILE A 297 -22.11 -26.73 -11.24
CA ILE A 297 -23.26 -27.46 -11.79
C ILE A 297 -23.45 -27.00 -13.24
N ASP A 298 -23.56 -27.94 -14.17
CA ASP A 298 -23.83 -27.62 -15.57
C ASP A 298 -25.32 -27.30 -15.81
N PRO A 299 -25.73 -26.79 -16.99
CA PRO A 299 -27.12 -26.48 -17.29
C PRO A 299 -28.08 -27.68 -17.22
N ASP A 300 -27.57 -28.90 -17.33
CA ASP A 300 -28.33 -30.14 -17.23
C ASP A 300 -28.45 -30.64 -15.79
N GLY A 301 -27.90 -29.90 -14.81
CA GLY A 301 -27.94 -30.23 -13.38
C GLY A 301 -26.81 -31.19 -12.93
N ASN A 302 -25.85 -31.51 -13.77
CA ASN A 302 -24.77 -32.43 -13.42
C ASN A 302 -23.59 -31.70 -12.75
N ALA A 303 -22.96 -32.36 -11.77
CA ALA A 303 -21.81 -31.80 -11.09
C ALA A 303 -20.55 -31.81 -11.97
N ILE A 304 -19.90 -30.67 -12.07
CA ILE A 304 -18.58 -30.49 -12.70
C ILE A 304 -17.50 -30.93 -11.73
N LYS A 305 -16.79 -32.02 -12.06
CA LYS A 305 -15.78 -32.68 -11.21
C LYS A 305 -14.37 -32.64 -11.79
N THR A 306 -14.24 -32.29 -13.07
CA THR A 306 -12.95 -32.32 -13.77
C THR A 306 -12.65 -30.99 -14.45
N VAL A 307 -11.35 -30.70 -14.67
CA VAL A 307 -10.90 -29.52 -15.39
C VAL A 307 -11.48 -29.49 -16.81
N ALA A 308 -11.56 -30.64 -17.49
CA ALA A 308 -12.11 -30.70 -18.85
C ALA A 308 -13.61 -30.31 -18.91
N GLN A 309 -14.41 -30.77 -17.94
CA GLN A 309 -15.81 -30.36 -17.81
C GLN A 309 -15.91 -28.86 -17.55
N TRP A 310 -15.07 -28.34 -16.63
CA TRP A 310 -15.02 -26.92 -16.35
C TRP A 310 -14.64 -26.07 -17.58
N THR A 311 -13.63 -26.49 -18.35
CA THR A 311 -13.22 -25.77 -19.55
C THR A 311 -14.40 -25.60 -20.52
N LYS A 312 -15.20 -26.65 -20.73
CA LYS A 312 -16.41 -26.55 -21.56
C LYS A 312 -17.45 -25.57 -20.96
N GLN A 313 -17.74 -25.71 -19.68
CA GLN A 313 -18.70 -24.83 -18.99
C GLN A 313 -18.25 -23.37 -19.00
N ARG A 314 -16.97 -23.11 -18.80
CA ARG A 314 -16.36 -21.78 -18.81
C ARG A 314 -16.61 -21.07 -20.14
N GLU A 315 -16.45 -21.75 -21.27
CA GLU A 315 -16.72 -21.17 -22.60
C GLU A 315 -18.21 -20.86 -22.81
N LEU A 316 -19.12 -21.67 -22.28
CA LEU A 316 -20.56 -21.39 -22.31
C LEU A 316 -20.90 -20.14 -21.49
N ILE A 317 -20.32 -20.02 -20.28
CA ILE A 317 -20.51 -18.83 -19.44
C ILE A 317 -19.94 -17.58 -20.14
N LYS A 318 -18.72 -17.66 -20.70
CA LYS A 318 -18.14 -16.54 -21.45
C LYS A 318 -19.01 -16.09 -22.62
N ALA A 319 -19.50 -17.04 -23.41
CA ALA A 319 -20.36 -16.74 -24.55
C ALA A 319 -21.68 -16.08 -24.10
N LYS A 320 -22.28 -16.57 -23.01
CA LYS A 320 -23.48 -15.98 -22.40
C LYS A 320 -23.24 -14.53 -21.99
N TRP A 321 -22.17 -14.26 -21.25
CA TRP A 321 -21.82 -12.92 -20.81
C TRP A 321 -21.41 -11.99 -21.95
N ALA A 322 -20.68 -12.50 -22.96
CA ALA A 322 -20.36 -11.74 -24.17
C ALA A 322 -21.62 -11.28 -24.92
N LYS A 323 -22.63 -12.16 -25.01
CA LYS A 323 -23.92 -11.81 -25.60
C LYS A 323 -24.67 -10.78 -24.75
N LEU A 324 -24.70 -10.93 -23.43
CA LEU A 324 -25.37 -9.99 -22.52
C LEU A 324 -24.74 -8.60 -22.55
N LEU A 325 -23.42 -8.53 -22.54
CA LEU A 325 -22.67 -7.27 -22.58
C LEU A 325 -22.80 -6.56 -23.93
N GLY A 326 -22.86 -7.35 -25.01
CA GLY A 326 -22.73 -6.82 -26.35
C GLY A 326 -21.35 -6.22 -26.61
N ALA A 327 -21.11 -5.80 -27.82
CA ALA A 327 -19.88 -5.09 -28.18
C ALA A 327 -20.19 -4.13 -29.36
N PRO A 328 -19.40 -3.07 -29.56
CA PRO A 328 -19.46 -2.27 -30.77
C PRO A 328 -19.32 -3.14 -32.01
N SER A 329 -20.34 -3.10 -32.91
CA SER A 329 -20.38 -3.90 -34.13
C SER A 329 -19.50 -3.28 -35.22
N ILE A 330 -18.22 -3.09 -34.95
CA ILE A 330 -17.23 -2.46 -35.82
C ILE A 330 -15.94 -3.30 -35.89
N LEU A 331 -15.22 -3.11 -36.99
CA LEU A 331 -13.83 -3.59 -37.03
C LEU A 331 -12.97 -2.71 -36.12
N PRO A 332 -12.08 -3.30 -35.31
CA PRO A 332 -11.17 -2.50 -34.50
C PRO A 332 -10.35 -1.56 -35.41
N PRO A 333 -10.32 -0.24 -35.12
CA PRO A 333 -9.44 0.66 -35.85
C PRO A 333 -7.98 0.30 -35.63
N GLU A 334 -7.07 0.76 -36.48
CA GLU A 334 -5.65 0.70 -36.19
C GLU A 334 -5.35 1.34 -34.84
N LEU A 335 -4.24 0.93 -34.22
CA LEU A 335 -3.81 1.47 -32.92
C LEU A 335 -3.26 2.89 -33.08
N ASN A 336 -4.15 3.85 -33.23
CA ASN A 336 -3.80 5.26 -33.30
C ASN A 336 -3.74 5.86 -31.89
N VAL A 337 -2.59 6.49 -31.58
CA VAL A 337 -2.35 7.09 -30.27
C VAL A 337 -1.83 8.51 -30.44
N LYS A 338 -2.44 9.46 -29.73
CA LYS A 338 -2.02 10.87 -29.70
C LYS A 338 -1.43 11.20 -28.33
N LEU A 339 -0.19 11.66 -28.28
CA LEU A 339 0.39 12.25 -27.09
C LEU A 339 -0.11 13.70 -26.95
N VAL A 340 -0.79 14.00 -25.82
CA VAL A 340 -1.33 15.33 -25.54
C VAL A 340 -0.33 16.13 -24.71
N LYS A 341 0.20 15.53 -23.63
CA LYS A 341 1.11 16.23 -22.71
C LYS A 341 2.01 15.23 -21.98
N THR A 342 3.23 15.67 -21.67
CA THR A 342 4.19 14.93 -20.86
C THR A 342 4.47 15.68 -19.56
N TYR A 343 4.60 14.95 -18.46
CA TYR A 343 4.99 15.41 -17.14
C TYR A 343 6.26 14.66 -16.72
N GLN A 344 7.23 15.38 -16.18
CA GLN A 344 8.40 14.80 -15.54
C GLN A 344 8.20 14.91 -14.03
N GLU A 345 8.11 13.77 -13.37
CA GLU A 345 7.97 13.66 -11.92
C GLU A 345 9.19 12.96 -11.33
N GLU A 346 9.37 13.01 -10.04
CA GLU A 346 10.55 12.49 -9.36
C GLU A 346 10.78 10.99 -9.65
N PHE A 347 9.71 10.17 -9.68
CA PHE A 347 9.83 8.71 -9.84
C PHE A 347 9.12 8.16 -11.08
N TYR A 348 8.47 8.98 -11.90
CA TYR A 348 7.85 8.54 -13.17
C TYR A 348 7.81 9.66 -14.22
N THR A 349 7.77 9.24 -15.47
CA THR A 349 7.35 10.10 -16.59
C THR A 349 5.87 9.85 -16.86
N GLY A 350 5.03 10.87 -16.67
CA GLY A 350 3.59 10.81 -16.93
C GLY A 350 3.24 11.35 -18.32
N LYS A 351 2.32 10.67 -19.03
CA LYS A 351 1.86 11.07 -20.36
C LYS A 351 0.35 11.04 -20.45
N ILE A 352 -0.29 12.19 -20.74
CA ILE A 352 -1.69 12.21 -21.19
C ILE A 352 -1.71 11.77 -22.63
N MET A 353 -2.48 10.72 -22.91
CA MET A 353 -2.61 10.12 -24.24
C MET A 353 -4.08 9.93 -24.60
N LEU A 354 -4.38 9.96 -25.88
CA LEU A 354 -5.67 9.60 -26.45
C LEU A 354 -5.45 8.37 -27.33
N LEU A 355 -6.13 7.28 -27.02
CA LEU A 355 -6.13 6.03 -27.75
C LEU A 355 -7.42 5.94 -28.56
N GLN A 356 -7.35 5.79 -29.87
CA GLN A 356 -8.52 5.60 -30.72
C GLN A 356 -9.07 4.17 -30.53
N THR A 357 -10.26 4.06 -29.93
CA THR A 357 -10.95 2.78 -29.71
C THR A 357 -12.11 2.57 -30.67
N GLU A 358 -12.62 3.65 -31.29
CA GLU A 358 -13.63 3.65 -32.36
C GLU A 358 -13.23 4.69 -33.40
N PRO A 359 -13.82 4.65 -34.62
CA PRO A 359 -13.47 5.61 -35.68
C PRO A 359 -13.56 7.08 -35.27
N ASP A 360 -14.51 7.41 -34.39
CA ASP A 360 -14.82 8.76 -33.93
C ASP A 360 -14.65 8.95 -32.41
N TYR A 361 -14.15 7.96 -31.68
CA TYR A 361 -13.94 8.04 -30.22
C TYR A 361 -12.50 7.77 -29.79
N TRP A 362 -12.02 8.58 -28.87
CA TRP A 362 -10.67 8.55 -28.32
C TRP A 362 -10.68 8.41 -26.80
N LEU A 363 -10.29 7.25 -26.32
CA LEU A 363 -10.14 6.97 -24.89
C LEU A 363 -9.00 7.78 -24.27
N LYS A 364 -9.29 8.58 -23.26
CA LYS A 364 -8.28 9.34 -22.52
C LYS A 364 -7.56 8.43 -21.52
N LEU A 365 -6.24 8.45 -21.58
CA LEU A 365 -5.33 7.70 -20.71
C LEU A 365 -4.34 8.64 -20.02
N PHE A 366 -3.92 8.29 -18.82
CA PHE A 366 -2.71 8.82 -18.21
C PHE A 366 -1.74 7.67 -17.95
N LEU A 367 -0.69 7.59 -18.74
CA LEU A 367 0.34 6.55 -18.67
C LEU A 367 1.50 7.05 -17.81
N MET A 368 1.82 6.32 -16.75
CA MET A 368 2.95 6.55 -15.87
C MET A 368 4.02 5.48 -16.12
N ILE A 369 5.18 5.91 -16.60
CA ILE A 369 6.34 5.03 -16.83
C ILE A 369 7.34 5.30 -15.70
N PRO A 370 7.64 4.32 -14.82
CA PRO A 370 8.54 4.53 -13.71
C PRO A 370 9.96 4.82 -14.19
N VAL A 371 10.67 5.72 -13.50
CA VAL A 371 12.09 6.01 -13.76
C VAL A 371 12.94 4.77 -13.46
N GLU A 372 12.62 4.11 -12.33
CA GLU A 372 13.22 2.82 -11.97
C GLU A 372 12.12 1.74 -11.96
N PRO A 373 12.01 0.94 -13.03
CA PRO A 373 11.04 -0.15 -13.08
C PRO A 373 11.43 -1.27 -12.10
N ILE A 374 10.40 -1.94 -11.56
CA ILE A 374 10.58 -3.07 -10.63
C ILE A 374 11.38 -4.22 -11.27
N ARG A 375 11.24 -4.40 -12.58
CA ARG A 375 12.02 -5.31 -13.46
C ARG A 375 11.80 -4.94 -14.92
N LYS A 376 12.55 -5.57 -15.82
CA LYS A 376 12.41 -5.40 -17.28
C LYS A 376 12.25 -6.77 -17.95
N PRO A 377 11.27 -6.98 -18.84
CA PRO A 377 10.17 -6.06 -19.15
C PRO A 377 9.34 -5.75 -17.92
N THR A 378 8.64 -4.60 -17.94
CA THR A 378 7.97 -4.04 -16.77
C THR A 378 6.50 -4.45 -16.73
N PRO A 379 6.01 -5.02 -15.61
CA PRO A 379 4.60 -5.35 -15.46
C PRO A 379 3.75 -4.07 -15.40
N VAL A 380 2.47 -4.21 -15.80
CA VAL A 380 1.52 -3.09 -15.92
C VAL A 380 0.39 -3.23 -14.94
N VAL A 381 -0.12 -2.10 -14.43
CA VAL A 381 -1.39 -2.05 -13.69
C VAL A 381 -2.32 -1.02 -14.33
N ILE A 382 -3.48 -1.48 -14.80
CA ILE A 382 -4.56 -0.67 -15.33
C ILE A 382 -5.44 -0.21 -14.15
N VAL A 383 -5.81 1.08 -14.13
CA VAL A 383 -6.63 1.68 -13.09
C VAL A 383 -7.75 2.50 -13.71
N PRO A 384 -8.90 1.86 -14.03
CA PRO A 384 -10.06 2.55 -14.60
C PRO A 384 -10.80 3.37 -13.55
N TYR A 385 -11.35 4.52 -13.95
CA TYR A 385 -12.19 5.36 -13.13
C TYR A 385 -13.02 6.36 -13.99
N TYR A 386 -13.82 7.21 -13.33
CA TYR A 386 -14.60 8.26 -14.00
C TYR A 386 -13.73 9.22 -14.83
N ASP A 387 -12.54 9.56 -14.33
CA ASP A 387 -11.50 10.32 -15.02
C ASP A 387 -10.11 9.82 -14.61
N VAL A 388 -9.06 10.28 -15.29
CA VAL A 388 -7.67 9.87 -15.02
C VAL A 388 -7.05 10.56 -13.81
N ASP A 389 -7.62 11.67 -13.32
CA ASP A 389 -7.02 12.53 -12.28
C ASP A 389 -6.91 11.82 -10.92
N VAL A 390 -8.00 11.19 -10.46
CA VAL A 390 -8.05 10.51 -9.15
C VAL A 390 -7.08 9.32 -9.11
N PRO A 391 -7.11 8.36 -10.06
CA PRO A 391 -6.13 7.28 -10.08
C PRO A 391 -4.69 7.76 -10.20
N ALA A 392 -4.46 8.83 -10.97
CA ALA A 392 -3.15 9.44 -11.17
C ALA A 392 -2.62 10.20 -9.95
N GLY A 393 -3.47 10.47 -8.95
CA GLY A 393 -3.08 11.30 -7.82
C GLY A 393 -2.65 12.72 -8.24
N LYS A 394 -3.23 13.25 -9.32
CA LYS A 394 -2.81 14.52 -9.91
C LYS A 394 -4.02 15.27 -10.48
N ASN A 395 -4.20 16.53 -10.08
CA ASN A 395 -5.24 17.38 -10.63
C ASN A 395 -4.78 17.95 -11.99
N MET A 396 -5.30 17.41 -13.08
CA MET A 396 -4.98 17.81 -14.46
C MET A 396 -6.17 18.50 -15.15
N SER A 397 -7.39 18.21 -14.69
CA SER A 397 -8.66 18.65 -15.28
C SER A 397 -9.33 19.77 -14.48
N GLY A 398 -8.69 20.28 -13.40
CA GLY A 398 -9.24 21.37 -12.58
C GLY A 398 -10.28 20.93 -11.54
N PHE A 399 -10.47 19.63 -11.31
CA PHE A 399 -11.29 19.12 -10.22
C PHE A 399 -10.69 19.50 -8.86
N ASN A 400 -11.54 19.85 -7.89
CA ASN A 400 -11.12 20.17 -6.53
C ASN A 400 -10.78 18.88 -5.75
N TYR A 401 -9.68 18.23 -6.14
CA TYR A 401 -9.18 16.99 -5.56
C TYR A 401 -7.81 17.24 -4.91
N GLN A 402 -7.63 16.74 -3.69
CA GLN A 402 -6.35 16.81 -2.94
C GLN A 402 -5.52 15.55 -3.20
N PRO A 403 -4.63 15.55 -4.20
CA PRO A 403 -3.79 14.38 -4.52
C PRO A 403 -2.48 14.36 -3.70
N PRO A 404 -1.85 13.15 -3.59
CA PRO A 404 -2.43 11.85 -3.84
C PRO A 404 -3.27 11.36 -2.65
N GLY A 405 -4.36 10.60 -2.92
CA GLY A 405 -5.25 10.04 -1.91
C GLY A 405 -5.32 8.50 -1.93
N VAL A 406 -6.14 7.92 -1.05
CA VAL A 406 -6.32 6.46 -0.94
C VAL A 406 -6.87 5.80 -2.21
N ARG A 407 -7.45 6.59 -3.13
CA ARG A 407 -7.96 6.13 -4.44
C ARG A 407 -6.95 6.31 -5.58
N SER A 408 -5.74 6.81 -5.29
CA SER A 408 -4.72 7.10 -6.31
C SER A 408 -3.89 5.85 -6.66
N PHE A 409 -4.57 4.77 -7.03
CA PHE A 409 -3.93 3.47 -7.24
C PHE A 409 -2.87 3.49 -8.35
N ALA A 410 -3.07 4.25 -9.45
CA ALA A 410 -2.08 4.33 -10.51
C ALA A 410 -0.79 5.02 -10.02
N TYR A 411 -0.93 6.10 -9.25
CA TYR A 411 0.21 6.77 -8.60
C TYR A 411 0.96 5.81 -7.67
N LEU A 412 0.23 5.07 -6.82
CA LEU A 412 0.81 4.13 -5.86
C LEU A 412 1.52 2.96 -6.55
N MET A 413 0.97 2.45 -7.66
CA MET A 413 1.61 1.38 -8.43
C MET A 413 2.84 1.88 -9.19
N ALA A 414 2.83 3.12 -9.73
CA ALA A 414 4.01 3.73 -10.32
C ALA A 414 5.14 3.91 -9.30
N GLN A 415 4.82 4.28 -8.04
CA GLN A 415 5.77 4.30 -6.93
C GLN A 415 6.40 2.92 -6.64
N GLN A 416 5.67 1.84 -6.91
CA GLN A 416 6.19 0.48 -6.76
C GLN A 416 7.05 0.02 -7.94
N GLY A 417 7.23 0.86 -8.96
CA GLY A 417 8.02 0.56 -10.16
C GLY A 417 7.25 -0.17 -11.27
N TYR A 418 5.92 -0.16 -11.23
CA TYR A 418 5.06 -0.65 -12.30
C TYR A 418 4.84 0.43 -13.36
N ILE A 419 4.64 0.04 -14.61
CA ILE A 419 3.92 0.91 -15.54
C ILE A 419 2.47 0.96 -15.05
N ALA A 420 1.94 2.16 -14.79
CA ALA A 420 0.57 2.33 -14.35
C ALA A 420 -0.23 3.15 -15.36
N VAL A 421 -1.47 2.75 -15.62
CA VAL A 421 -2.34 3.40 -16.62
C VAL A 421 -3.68 3.74 -15.99
N ALA A 422 -3.93 5.04 -15.76
CA ALA A 422 -5.27 5.51 -15.46
C ALA A 422 -6.08 5.59 -16.76
N ALA A 423 -7.29 5.01 -16.79
CA ALA A 423 -8.18 4.99 -17.95
C ALA A 423 -9.54 5.60 -17.61
N LYS A 424 -10.01 6.51 -18.44
CA LYS A 424 -11.27 7.23 -18.25
C LYS A 424 -12.48 6.37 -18.66
N TRP A 425 -13.57 6.43 -17.90
CA TRP A 425 -14.90 5.96 -18.31
C TRP A 425 -15.48 6.83 -19.43
N PHE A 426 -16.06 6.22 -20.44
CA PHE A 426 -16.56 6.90 -21.63
C PHE A 426 -17.81 7.78 -21.40
N GLY A 427 -18.57 7.55 -20.31
CA GLY A 427 -19.92 8.10 -20.14
C GLY A 427 -20.07 9.58 -20.45
N LYS A 428 -19.24 10.45 -19.87
CA LYS A 428 -19.29 11.90 -20.13
C LYS A 428 -18.98 12.32 -21.58
N ASP A 429 -18.42 11.44 -22.37
CA ASP A 429 -18.14 11.70 -23.78
C ASP A 429 -19.34 11.30 -24.66
N TYR A 430 -20.30 10.55 -24.10
CA TYR A 430 -21.52 10.08 -24.77
C TYR A 430 -22.77 10.83 -24.31
N GLY A 431 -22.75 11.60 -23.21
CA GLY A 431 -23.89 12.40 -22.75
C GLY A 431 -23.69 13.00 -21.36
N GLU A 432 -24.57 13.92 -21.00
CA GLU A 432 -24.51 14.63 -19.71
C GLU A 432 -25.12 13.84 -18.54
N GLY A 433 -25.85 12.75 -18.84
CA GLY A 433 -26.48 11.89 -17.84
C GLY A 433 -26.70 10.46 -18.32
N PRO A 434 -27.03 9.51 -17.40
CA PRO A 434 -27.13 8.10 -17.74
C PRO A 434 -28.07 7.77 -18.90
N ALA A 435 -29.25 8.40 -18.96
CA ALA A 435 -30.22 8.17 -20.01
C ALA A 435 -29.71 8.60 -21.39
N GLU A 436 -29.05 9.77 -21.48
CA GLU A 436 -28.48 10.26 -22.74
C GLU A 436 -27.30 9.38 -23.18
N VAL A 437 -26.42 9.00 -22.25
CA VAL A 437 -25.29 8.09 -22.52
C VAL A 437 -25.79 6.78 -23.14
N VAL A 438 -26.81 6.15 -22.54
CA VAL A 438 -27.37 4.89 -23.04
C VAL A 438 -28.09 5.08 -24.38
N SER A 439 -28.85 6.17 -24.52
CA SER A 439 -29.52 6.49 -25.78
C SER A 439 -28.54 6.65 -26.93
N ASN A 440 -27.48 7.44 -26.72
CA ASN A 440 -26.46 7.66 -27.76
C ASN A 440 -25.63 6.40 -28.03
N LEU A 441 -25.37 5.58 -27.02
CA LEU A 441 -24.70 4.29 -27.19
C LEU A 441 -25.55 3.33 -28.03
N LYS A 442 -26.86 3.21 -27.74
CA LYS A 442 -27.80 2.36 -28.46
C LYS A 442 -28.03 2.82 -29.88
N LEU A 443 -28.08 4.14 -30.13
CA LEU A 443 -28.15 4.68 -31.50
C LEU A 443 -26.98 4.24 -32.36
N LYS A 444 -25.80 4.14 -31.76
CA LYS A 444 -24.56 3.76 -32.44
C LYS A 444 -24.36 2.24 -32.47
N TYR A 445 -24.66 1.56 -31.39
CA TYR A 445 -24.47 0.12 -31.18
C TYR A 445 -25.66 -0.47 -30.42
N PRO A 446 -26.73 -0.89 -31.11
CA PRO A 446 -28.02 -1.27 -30.48
C PRO A 446 -27.94 -2.36 -29.43
N ASP A 447 -27.02 -3.31 -29.59
CA ASP A 447 -26.87 -4.47 -28.71
C ASP A 447 -25.77 -4.26 -27.64
N CYS A 448 -25.15 -3.08 -27.58
CA CYS A 448 -24.03 -2.82 -26.69
C CYS A 448 -24.50 -2.15 -25.37
N THR A 449 -24.16 -2.75 -24.24
CA THR A 449 -24.36 -2.14 -22.93
C THR A 449 -23.20 -1.18 -22.59
N GLY A 450 -23.36 -0.35 -21.56
CA GLY A 450 -22.26 0.50 -21.09
C GLY A 450 -21.04 -0.30 -20.62
N LEU A 451 -21.25 -1.42 -19.92
CA LEU A 451 -20.15 -2.31 -19.54
C LEU A 451 -19.57 -3.07 -20.74
N GLY A 452 -20.36 -3.40 -21.72
CA GLY A 452 -19.88 -3.96 -22.99
C GLY A 452 -18.99 -2.98 -23.77
N LYS A 453 -19.38 -1.70 -23.83
CA LYS A 453 -18.53 -0.62 -24.39
C LYS A 453 -17.20 -0.50 -23.64
N TRP A 454 -17.25 -0.56 -22.32
CA TRP A 454 -16.02 -0.52 -21.54
C TRP A 454 -15.13 -1.74 -21.80
N VAL A 455 -15.70 -2.94 -21.87
CA VAL A 455 -14.92 -4.15 -22.22
C VAL A 455 -14.22 -3.98 -23.55
N TRP A 456 -14.89 -3.41 -24.54
CA TRP A 456 -14.29 -3.06 -25.83
C TRP A 456 -13.11 -2.10 -25.66
N ASP A 457 -13.29 -0.99 -24.93
CA ASP A 457 -12.23 -0.01 -24.69
C ASP A 457 -11.03 -0.62 -23.96
N ALA A 458 -11.30 -1.49 -22.97
CA ALA A 458 -10.26 -2.19 -22.22
C ALA A 458 -9.46 -3.15 -23.12
N HIS A 459 -10.11 -3.91 -24.02
CA HIS A 459 -9.41 -4.74 -25.00
C HIS A 459 -8.46 -3.91 -25.87
N ARG A 460 -8.93 -2.75 -26.37
CA ARG A 460 -8.09 -1.84 -27.17
C ARG A 460 -6.94 -1.26 -26.36
N LEU A 461 -7.17 -0.95 -25.07
CA LEU A 461 -6.10 -0.53 -24.16
C LEU A 461 -5.05 -1.63 -23.96
N VAL A 462 -5.46 -2.89 -23.78
CA VAL A 462 -4.52 -4.02 -23.66
C VAL A 462 -3.76 -4.23 -24.97
N ASP A 463 -4.39 -4.08 -26.15
CA ASP A 463 -3.70 -4.13 -27.45
C ASP A 463 -2.62 -3.05 -27.55
N PHE A 464 -2.92 -1.83 -27.11
CA PHE A 464 -1.95 -0.74 -27.04
C PHE A 464 -0.78 -1.07 -26.11
N LEU A 465 -1.05 -1.59 -24.92
CA LEU A 465 -0.01 -1.99 -23.96
C LEU A 465 0.88 -3.10 -24.55
N PHE A 466 0.30 -4.06 -25.27
CA PHE A 466 1.04 -5.11 -25.97
C PHE A 466 1.93 -4.58 -27.10
N SER A 467 1.63 -3.42 -27.68
CA SER A 467 2.48 -2.78 -28.69
C SER A 467 3.73 -2.13 -28.11
N MET A 468 3.80 -1.91 -26.77
CA MET A 468 4.90 -1.24 -26.10
C MET A 468 6.04 -2.23 -25.77
N PRO A 469 7.26 -2.04 -26.29
CA PRO A 469 8.37 -3.01 -26.08
C PRO A 469 8.78 -3.23 -24.62
N GLN A 470 8.61 -2.22 -23.76
CA GLN A 470 8.97 -2.28 -22.34
C GLN A 470 7.94 -2.99 -21.47
N VAL A 471 6.76 -3.33 -22.00
CA VAL A 471 5.67 -3.96 -21.24
C VAL A 471 5.90 -5.46 -21.11
N ASP A 472 5.78 -5.97 -19.90
CA ASP A 472 5.65 -7.39 -19.65
C ASP A 472 4.22 -7.87 -19.95
N ARG A 473 4.07 -8.48 -21.11
CA ARG A 473 2.77 -8.96 -21.63
C ARG A 473 2.16 -10.10 -20.82
N GLN A 474 2.93 -10.76 -19.95
CA GLN A 474 2.46 -11.87 -19.13
C GLN A 474 1.97 -11.39 -17.75
N ASN A 475 2.24 -10.14 -17.40
CA ASN A 475 1.97 -9.59 -16.08
C ASN A 475 1.25 -8.23 -16.17
N ILE A 476 -0.03 -8.28 -16.54
CA ILE A 476 -0.93 -7.13 -16.58
C ILE A 476 -1.99 -7.30 -15.49
N GLY A 477 -1.95 -6.44 -14.48
CA GLY A 477 -2.96 -6.36 -13.45
C GLY A 477 -3.98 -5.26 -13.71
N ILE A 478 -5.12 -5.36 -13.05
CA ILE A 478 -6.14 -4.32 -13.02
C ILE A 478 -6.66 -4.12 -11.60
N ILE A 479 -6.81 -2.87 -11.20
CA ILE A 479 -7.39 -2.50 -9.91
C ILE A 479 -8.34 -1.32 -10.11
N GLY A 480 -9.53 -1.41 -9.54
CA GLY A 480 -10.49 -0.32 -9.56
C GLY A 480 -11.23 -0.17 -8.25
N HIS A 481 -11.72 1.05 -7.99
CA HIS A 481 -12.56 1.39 -6.86
C HIS A 481 -13.92 1.90 -7.35
N SER A 482 -15.01 1.49 -6.67
CA SER A 482 -16.36 1.92 -7.02
C SER A 482 -16.72 1.53 -8.47
N LEU A 483 -17.13 2.47 -9.35
CA LEU A 483 -17.28 2.23 -10.79
C LEU A 483 -16.04 1.54 -11.37
N GLY A 484 -14.84 1.99 -11.01
CA GLY A 484 -13.60 1.39 -11.51
C GLY A 484 -13.45 -0.09 -11.13
N ALA A 485 -14.02 -0.54 -10.01
CA ALA A 485 -14.03 -1.95 -9.62
C ALA A 485 -14.92 -2.78 -10.56
N LYS A 486 -16.12 -2.28 -10.89
CA LYS A 486 -16.97 -2.91 -11.91
C LYS A 486 -16.22 -2.99 -13.23
N MET A 487 -15.63 -1.88 -13.67
CA MET A 487 -14.81 -1.84 -14.88
C MET A 487 -13.68 -2.87 -14.86
N ALA A 488 -12.99 -3.05 -13.71
CA ALA A 488 -11.91 -4.02 -13.56
C ALA A 488 -12.40 -5.46 -13.69
N LEU A 489 -13.52 -5.80 -13.05
CA LEU A 489 -14.10 -7.14 -13.09
C LEU A 489 -14.49 -7.55 -14.52
N TYR A 490 -15.29 -6.71 -15.18
CA TYR A 490 -15.80 -7.05 -16.52
C TYR A 490 -14.68 -7.09 -17.56
N ALA A 491 -13.75 -6.15 -17.53
CA ALA A 491 -12.58 -6.18 -18.42
C ALA A 491 -11.77 -7.47 -18.25
N ALA A 492 -11.42 -7.84 -17.00
CA ALA A 492 -10.61 -9.01 -16.74
C ALA A 492 -11.34 -10.33 -17.02
N ALA A 493 -12.65 -10.40 -16.73
CA ALA A 493 -13.45 -11.60 -17.03
C ALA A 493 -13.47 -11.88 -18.53
N MET A 494 -13.53 -10.86 -19.36
CA MET A 494 -13.64 -10.98 -20.81
C MET A 494 -12.29 -10.96 -21.54
N ASP A 495 -11.22 -10.46 -20.92
CA ASP A 495 -9.85 -10.44 -21.47
C ASP A 495 -8.87 -11.25 -20.60
N GLU A 496 -8.44 -12.39 -21.10
CA GLU A 496 -7.53 -13.31 -20.37
C GLU A 496 -6.09 -12.77 -20.24
N ARG A 497 -5.73 -11.76 -21.00
CA ARG A 497 -4.43 -11.09 -20.93
C ARG A 497 -4.26 -10.27 -19.64
N ILE A 498 -5.37 -9.96 -18.97
CA ILE A 498 -5.37 -9.35 -17.63
C ILE A 498 -5.21 -10.47 -16.61
N THR A 499 -4.07 -10.53 -15.93
CA THR A 499 -3.60 -11.70 -15.17
C THR A 499 -3.81 -11.61 -13.66
N ALA A 500 -4.13 -10.44 -13.10
CA ALA A 500 -4.47 -10.25 -11.68
C ALA A 500 -5.49 -9.13 -11.50
N VAL A 501 -6.42 -9.29 -10.57
CA VAL A 501 -7.56 -8.39 -10.39
C VAL A 501 -7.71 -7.99 -8.93
N VAL A 502 -7.95 -6.70 -8.69
CA VAL A 502 -8.44 -6.18 -7.42
C VAL A 502 -9.72 -5.39 -7.66
N PHE A 503 -10.79 -5.80 -6.99
CA PHE A 503 -12.11 -5.20 -7.02
C PHE A 503 -12.36 -4.52 -5.67
N SER A 504 -12.28 -3.18 -5.61
CA SER A 504 -12.41 -2.42 -4.38
C SER A 504 -13.75 -1.69 -4.32
N GLU A 505 -14.61 -2.13 -3.42
CA GLU A 505 -15.86 -1.45 -3.05
C GLU A 505 -16.77 -1.11 -4.25
N GLY A 506 -16.82 -2.01 -5.22
CA GLY A 506 -17.63 -1.86 -6.42
C GLY A 506 -19.08 -2.31 -6.26
N GLY A 507 -19.34 -3.08 -5.22
CA GLY A 507 -20.61 -3.79 -5.03
C GLY A 507 -20.73 -4.98 -5.98
N ILE A 508 -20.49 -6.19 -5.45
CA ILE A 508 -20.66 -7.41 -6.23
C ILE A 508 -22.10 -7.91 -6.07
N GLY A 509 -22.70 -8.28 -7.19
CA GLY A 509 -24.06 -8.82 -7.23
C GLY A 509 -25.13 -7.82 -7.65
N PHE A 510 -26.01 -8.26 -8.54
CA PHE A 510 -27.12 -7.44 -9.01
C PHE A 510 -28.07 -7.01 -7.88
N ALA A 511 -28.32 -7.89 -6.91
CA ALA A 511 -29.24 -7.64 -5.80
C ALA A 511 -28.65 -6.77 -4.67
N PHE A 512 -27.32 -6.60 -4.61
CA PHE A 512 -26.64 -5.98 -3.48
C PHE A 512 -25.89 -4.69 -3.86
N SER A 513 -26.06 -4.20 -5.08
CA SER A 513 -25.34 -3.06 -5.60
C SER A 513 -26.18 -2.26 -6.57
N ASN A 514 -25.68 -1.08 -6.99
CA ASN A 514 -26.32 -0.16 -7.90
C ASN A 514 -26.14 -0.53 -9.39
N TYR A 515 -26.25 -1.81 -9.76
CA TYR A 515 -26.24 -2.19 -11.18
C TYR A 515 -27.50 -1.74 -11.94
N ASP A 516 -28.54 -1.31 -11.23
CA ASP A 516 -29.72 -0.63 -11.74
C ASP A 516 -29.44 0.81 -12.21
N ASP A 517 -28.27 1.38 -11.91
CA ASP A 517 -27.81 2.60 -12.57
C ASP A 517 -27.82 2.39 -14.08
N TYR A 518 -28.68 3.13 -14.79
CA TYR A 518 -29.05 2.87 -16.18
C TYR A 518 -27.87 2.81 -17.15
N TRP A 519 -26.77 3.51 -16.89
CA TRP A 519 -25.56 3.52 -17.73
C TRP A 519 -24.76 2.20 -17.75
N TYR A 520 -25.04 1.22 -16.87
CA TYR A 520 -24.33 -0.06 -16.89
C TYR A 520 -24.91 -1.01 -17.95
N PHE A 521 -26.20 -1.33 -17.82
CA PHE A 521 -26.89 -2.29 -18.66
C PHE A 521 -28.08 -1.69 -19.43
N GLY A 522 -28.55 -0.47 -19.08
CA GLY A 522 -29.76 0.10 -19.65
C GLY A 522 -30.95 -0.80 -19.38
N ASP A 523 -31.83 -0.95 -20.38
CA ASP A 523 -33.02 -1.80 -20.28
C ASP A 523 -32.70 -3.30 -20.22
N PHE A 524 -31.50 -3.73 -20.63
CA PHE A 524 -31.10 -5.14 -20.61
C PHE A 524 -31.14 -5.75 -19.20
N LEU A 525 -31.03 -4.93 -18.14
CA LEU A 525 -31.10 -5.43 -16.77
C LEU A 525 -32.48 -6.06 -16.48
N ASN A 526 -33.56 -5.56 -17.08
CA ASN A 526 -34.92 -6.07 -16.86
C ASN A 526 -35.11 -7.48 -17.47
N ASP A 527 -34.28 -7.85 -18.43
CA ASP A 527 -34.38 -9.12 -19.17
C ASP A 527 -33.32 -10.14 -18.69
N ILE A 528 -32.51 -9.80 -17.69
CA ILE A 528 -31.51 -10.72 -17.13
C ILE A 528 -32.22 -11.81 -16.32
N ASP A 529 -31.97 -13.06 -16.70
CA ASP A 529 -32.40 -14.23 -15.95
C ASP A 529 -31.82 -14.18 -14.52
N SER A 530 -32.66 -14.38 -13.50
CA SER A 530 -32.28 -14.32 -12.09
C SER A 530 -31.20 -15.34 -11.70
N SER A 531 -30.93 -16.35 -12.53
CA SER A 531 -29.82 -17.30 -12.34
C SER A 531 -28.46 -16.74 -12.77
N ILE A 532 -28.43 -15.60 -13.47
CA ILE A 532 -27.20 -14.96 -13.96
C ILE A 532 -26.76 -13.90 -12.96
N ASP A 533 -25.58 -14.07 -12.37
CA ASP A 533 -24.97 -13.04 -11.52
C ASP A 533 -23.43 -13.15 -11.54
N GLN A 534 -22.73 -12.22 -10.90
CA GLN A 534 -21.29 -12.04 -11.02
C GLN A 534 -20.44 -13.19 -10.45
N GLN A 535 -21.02 -14.15 -9.68
CA GLN A 535 -20.28 -15.36 -9.31
C GLN A 535 -19.76 -16.14 -10.52
N GLU A 536 -20.47 -16.03 -11.67
CA GLU A 536 -20.01 -16.61 -12.93
C GLU A 536 -18.77 -15.90 -13.47
N LEU A 537 -18.75 -14.56 -13.41
CA LEU A 537 -17.58 -13.77 -13.82
C LEU A 537 -16.37 -14.10 -12.95
N LEU A 538 -16.56 -14.24 -11.63
CA LEU A 538 -15.48 -14.68 -10.73
C LEU A 538 -15.01 -16.11 -11.04
N ALA A 539 -15.93 -16.99 -11.41
CA ALA A 539 -15.59 -18.36 -11.77
C ALA A 539 -14.75 -18.43 -13.07
N ILE A 540 -15.10 -17.66 -14.11
CA ILE A 540 -14.32 -17.64 -15.36
C ILE A 540 -12.98 -16.93 -15.24
N LEU A 541 -12.77 -16.10 -14.20
CA LEU A 541 -11.46 -15.56 -13.87
C LEU A 541 -10.50 -16.64 -13.41
N ALA A 542 -10.99 -17.70 -12.72
CA ALA A 542 -10.14 -18.76 -12.20
C ALA A 542 -9.28 -19.43 -13.29
N PRO A 543 -7.98 -19.71 -13.03
CA PRO A 543 -7.28 -19.62 -11.75
C PRO A 543 -6.58 -18.26 -11.50
N ARG A 544 -6.86 -17.22 -12.28
CA ARG A 544 -6.23 -15.89 -12.15
C ARG A 544 -6.58 -15.26 -10.79
N PRO A 545 -5.61 -14.61 -10.12
CA PRO A 545 -5.83 -14.00 -8.82
C PRO A 545 -6.92 -12.93 -8.82
N PHE A 546 -7.87 -13.03 -7.89
CA PHE A 546 -8.94 -12.08 -7.67
C PHE A 546 -9.07 -11.73 -6.18
N LEU A 547 -8.96 -10.45 -5.84
CA LEU A 547 -9.19 -9.91 -4.50
C LEU A 547 -10.39 -8.98 -4.51
N LEU A 548 -11.37 -9.25 -3.65
CA LEU A 548 -12.46 -8.35 -3.33
C LEU A 548 -12.14 -7.56 -2.06
N ILE A 549 -12.32 -6.26 -2.09
CA ILE A 549 -12.28 -5.36 -0.94
C ILE A 549 -13.67 -4.81 -0.72
N GLY A 550 -14.19 -4.91 0.51
CA GLY A 550 -15.47 -4.35 0.92
C GLY A 550 -15.32 -3.35 2.05
N GLY A 551 -16.37 -2.51 2.24
CA GLY A 551 -16.43 -1.46 3.25
C GLY A 551 -17.74 -1.38 4.00
N ASP A 552 -18.62 -2.39 3.89
CA ASP A 552 -19.96 -2.47 4.49
C ASP A 552 -21.00 -1.49 3.90
N GLU A 553 -20.72 -0.81 2.77
CA GLU A 553 -21.71 0.02 2.08
C GLU A 553 -22.31 -0.70 0.86
N TYR A 554 -21.48 -1.12 -0.10
CA TYR A 554 -21.90 -1.91 -1.27
C TYR A 554 -21.43 -3.36 -1.20
N ASP A 555 -20.21 -3.60 -0.72
CA ASP A 555 -19.68 -4.93 -0.48
C ASP A 555 -19.69 -5.22 1.03
N THR A 556 -20.63 -6.07 1.44
CA THR A 556 -20.89 -6.46 2.83
C THR A 556 -20.55 -7.93 3.06
N ASN A 557 -20.95 -8.50 4.19
CA ASN A 557 -20.82 -9.94 4.40
C ASN A 557 -21.51 -10.79 3.31
N GLN A 558 -22.53 -10.27 2.62
CA GLN A 558 -23.21 -10.97 1.52
C GLN A 558 -22.30 -11.22 0.31
N SER A 559 -21.25 -10.41 0.13
CA SER A 559 -20.24 -10.65 -0.91
C SER A 559 -19.52 -12.01 -0.76
N TRP A 560 -19.57 -12.62 0.44
CA TRP A 560 -19.10 -13.99 0.65
C TRP A 560 -19.85 -15.04 -0.18
N TYR A 561 -21.10 -14.84 -0.52
CA TYR A 561 -21.84 -15.76 -1.39
C TYR A 561 -21.17 -15.93 -2.74
N TYR A 562 -20.71 -14.82 -3.33
CA TYR A 562 -20.03 -14.78 -4.63
C TYR A 562 -18.63 -15.41 -4.55
N ILE A 563 -17.88 -15.05 -3.52
CA ILE A 563 -16.55 -15.61 -3.27
C ILE A 563 -16.63 -17.11 -3.04
N ASN A 564 -17.57 -17.59 -2.22
CA ASN A 564 -17.73 -19.03 -1.93
C ASN A 564 -18.16 -19.81 -3.17
N ALA A 565 -19.05 -19.27 -3.99
CA ALA A 565 -19.47 -19.90 -5.23
C ALA A 565 -18.29 -20.09 -6.19
N ALA A 566 -17.51 -19.03 -6.43
CA ALA A 566 -16.35 -19.08 -7.31
C ALA A 566 -15.21 -19.90 -6.73
N ALA A 567 -14.97 -19.86 -5.41
CA ALA A 567 -13.90 -20.61 -4.74
C ALA A 567 -13.98 -22.13 -5.01
N LYS A 568 -15.15 -22.68 -5.32
CA LYS A 568 -15.30 -24.09 -5.73
C LYS A 568 -14.50 -24.39 -6.99
N ILE A 569 -14.47 -23.45 -7.96
CA ILE A 569 -13.70 -23.58 -9.20
C ILE A 569 -12.20 -23.39 -8.92
N TYR A 570 -11.83 -22.42 -8.09
CA TYR A 570 -10.41 -22.24 -7.70
C TYR A 570 -9.85 -23.49 -7.00
N ARG A 571 -10.65 -24.19 -6.17
CA ARG A 571 -10.30 -25.49 -5.59
C ARG A 571 -10.16 -26.58 -6.65
N LEU A 572 -11.09 -26.67 -7.61
CA LEU A 572 -11.04 -27.61 -8.72
C LEU A 572 -9.74 -27.44 -9.54
N LEU A 573 -9.32 -26.19 -9.76
CA LEU A 573 -8.10 -25.82 -10.49
C LEU A 573 -6.84 -25.83 -9.62
N ARG A 574 -6.92 -26.28 -8.35
CA ARG A 574 -5.82 -26.38 -7.38
C ARG A 574 -5.12 -25.04 -7.08
N LYS A 575 -5.89 -23.95 -7.08
CA LYS A 575 -5.43 -22.60 -6.75
C LYS A 575 -6.38 -21.88 -5.77
N PRO A 576 -6.73 -22.51 -4.62
CA PRO A 576 -7.68 -21.94 -3.66
C PRO A 576 -7.22 -20.61 -3.07
N GLN A 577 -5.90 -20.35 -3.03
CA GLN A 577 -5.29 -19.13 -2.52
C GLN A 577 -5.40 -17.94 -3.47
N ASN A 578 -5.85 -18.16 -4.71
CA ASN A 578 -5.94 -17.10 -5.72
C ASN A 578 -7.28 -16.34 -5.68
N ILE A 579 -8.12 -16.56 -4.70
CA ILE A 579 -9.35 -15.79 -4.48
C ILE A 579 -9.44 -15.40 -3.01
N GLY A 580 -9.78 -14.14 -2.73
CA GLY A 580 -9.88 -13.63 -1.38
C GLY A 580 -10.88 -12.49 -1.25
N TYR A 581 -11.34 -12.25 -0.02
CA TYR A 581 -12.19 -11.15 0.36
C TYR A 581 -11.71 -10.53 1.68
N PHE A 582 -11.54 -9.22 1.68
CA PHE A 582 -11.26 -8.43 2.88
C PHE A 582 -12.28 -7.31 3.02
N ASN A 583 -12.99 -7.27 4.15
CA ASN A 583 -13.93 -6.21 4.47
C ASN A 583 -13.37 -5.33 5.60
N HIS A 584 -13.06 -4.06 5.29
CA HIS A 584 -12.52 -3.10 6.27
C HIS A 584 -13.60 -2.41 7.11
N ARG A 585 -14.88 -2.54 6.76
CA ARG A 585 -16.05 -2.06 7.54
C ARG A 585 -16.08 -0.55 7.85
N THR A 586 -15.50 0.29 7.00
CA THR A 586 -15.39 1.74 7.24
C THR A 586 -16.09 2.61 6.19
N GLY A 587 -17.05 2.03 5.43
CA GLY A 587 -17.81 2.72 4.38
C GLY A 587 -17.16 2.67 3.02
N HIS A 588 -17.63 3.52 2.08
CA HIS A 588 -17.26 3.49 0.67
C HIS A 588 -15.96 4.27 0.37
N SER A 589 -14.99 4.20 1.23
CA SER A 589 -13.66 4.80 0.96
C SER A 589 -12.57 3.83 1.39
N PRO A 590 -11.64 3.47 0.49
CA PRO A 590 -10.61 2.51 0.81
C PRO A 590 -9.89 2.88 2.11
N SER A 591 -9.79 1.94 3.02
CA SER A 591 -8.98 2.10 4.22
C SER A 591 -7.48 2.00 3.87
N PRO A 592 -6.58 2.57 4.65
CA PRO A 592 -5.15 2.37 4.45
C PRO A 592 -4.74 0.89 4.39
N GLU A 593 -5.42 0.03 5.17
CA GLU A 593 -5.17 -1.41 5.18
C GLU A 593 -5.65 -2.09 3.90
N SER A 594 -6.85 -1.74 3.40
CA SER A 594 -7.38 -2.31 2.16
C SER A 594 -6.50 -1.95 0.96
N VAL A 595 -5.99 -0.72 0.91
CA VAL A 595 -5.05 -0.31 -0.15
C VAL A 595 -3.71 -1.04 -0.02
N ARG A 596 -3.19 -1.23 1.20
CA ARG A 596 -1.99 -2.04 1.44
C ARG A 596 -2.17 -3.47 0.92
N LEU A 597 -3.26 -4.14 1.29
CA LEU A 597 -3.57 -5.49 0.85
C LEU A 597 -3.73 -5.58 -0.68
N SER A 598 -4.38 -4.59 -1.28
CA SER A 598 -4.54 -4.51 -2.74
C SER A 598 -3.19 -4.44 -3.47
N ILE A 599 -2.28 -3.60 -3.01
CA ILE A 599 -0.94 -3.46 -3.58
C ILE A 599 -0.10 -4.72 -3.34
N GLU A 600 -0.19 -5.30 -2.14
CA GLU A 600 0.53 -6.53 -1.81
C GLU A 600 0.04 -7.72 -2.65
N TRP A 601 -1.28 -7.81 -2.89
CA TRP A 601 -1.87 -8.78 -3.81
C TRP A 601 -1.28 -8.67 -5.22
N LEU A 602 -1.31 -7.47 -5.80
CA LEU A 602 -0.74 -7.24 -7.13
C LEU A 602 0.78 -7.50 -7.15
N ASN A 603 1.51 -7.07 -6.12
CA ASN A 603 2.94 -7.33 -6.00
C ASN A 603 3.28 -8.83 -6.00
N ARG A 604 2.42 -9.66 -5.40
CA ARG A 604 2.65 -11.09 -5.28
C ARG A 604 2.40 -11.84 -6.59
N PHE A 605 1.43 -11.38 -7.35
CA PHE A 605 1.00 -12.09 -8.55
C PHE A 605 1.52 -11.49 -9.87
N LEU A 606 2.11 -10.30 -9.85
CA LEU A 606 2.67 -9.64 -11.03
C LEU A 606 4.21 -9.53 -11.02
N LYS A 607 4.89 -10.01 -9.97
CA LYS A 607 6.36 -9.96 -9.86
C LYS A 607 7.05 -11.10 -10.59
#